data_b1143d46c50743643a220b66cd36daae
#
_entry.id   b1143d46c50743643a220b66cd36daae
#
_cell.length_a   1.000
_cell.length_b   1.000
_cell.length_c   1.000
_cell.angle_alpha   90.00
_cell.angle_beta   90.00
_cell.angle_gamma   90.00
#
_symmetry.space_group_name_H-M   'P 1'
#
loop_
_entity.id
_entity.type
_entity.pdbx_description
1 polymer ?
#
loop_
_entity_poly.entity_id
_entity_poly.type
_entity_poly.pdbx_seq_one_letter_code
_entity_poly.pdbx_strand_id
1 'polypeptide(L)'
;MTMTLSRRSVLSYAAGSAGLIAAPSITRAQAAPINLVFSHHMPTSHICHKTVESFASRVKTASNGQVNIDIKPASQIFNLRTSAEALQLGTLDMCWTDLGTLANWTPALGFVSLPFLFSDFDHVSRVLYGPTGRQVVDTAKEAMGVEILSLGASGFRVFLSRKQIDKADDVRGIRLRVPEIPTWVEMAKAMGANPTPIPAGEMYTALQTGVIDAIEVPADYIVAAKIYEVAGFACKTHHIFTEVSMMASAKRMAALPPNIQKIIRDNAMQAVAKDMWAENIKEQQAAWTELAKRVKANDAPDIASFRSKMGPVLTNFITKTGPKGRALVEAVQAAAKA
;
A
#
# COMPACT_ATOMS: atom_id res chain seq x y z
N MET A 1 -63.77 67.84 -20.36
CA MET A 1 -63.21 68.03 -19.03
C MET A 1 -61.79 67.46 -19.08
N THR A 2 -60.86 68.30 -19.47
CA THR A 2 -59.44 67.94 -19.71
C THR A 2 -58.64 68.25 -18.46
N MET A 3 -58.17 67.22 -17.75
CA MET A 3 -57.26 67.36 -16.58
C MET A 3 -55.84 67.56 -17.07
N THR A 4 -55.30 68.74 -16.89
CA THR A 4 -53.92 69.08 -17.11
C THR A 4 -53.11 68.68 -15.86
N LEU A 5 -52.24 67.67 -15.98
CA LEU A 5 -51.28 67.28 -14.94
C LEU A 5 -50.19 68.35 -14.88
N SER A 6 -49.98 68.94 -13.72
CA SER A 6 -48.91 69.88 -13.41
C SER A 6 -47.53 69.20 -13.35
N ARG A 7 -46.50 69.91 -13.88
CA ARG A 7 -45.08 69.45 -13.88
C ARG A 7 -44.49 69.14 -12.49
N ARG A 8 -45.15 69.55 -11.41
CA ARG A 8 -44.77 69.29 -10.03
C ARG A 8 -45.19 67.91 -9.56
N SER A 9 -46.22 67.28 -10.13
CA SER A 9 -46.73 65.97 -9.73
C SER A 9 -45.90 64.79 -10.33
N VAL A 10 -45.11 65.06 -11.40
CA VAL A 10 -44.32 64.08 -12.08
C VAL A 10 -42.98 63.86 -11.36
N LEU A 11 -42.48 64.82 -10.57
CA LEU A 11 -41.21 64.73 -9.83
C LEU A 11 -41.35 64.01 -8.49
N SER A 12 -42.53 63.80 -7.97
CA SER A 12 -42.74 63.09 -6.67
C SER A 12 -42.82 61.56 -6.80
N TYR A 13 -42.98 61.00 -8.01
CA TYR A 13 -43.04 59.57 -8.25
C TYR A 13 -41.72 59.02 -8.72
N ALA A 14 -40.68 59.82 -9.00
CA ALA A 14 -39.37 59.38 -9.42
C ALA A 14 -38.39 59.13 -8.25
N ALA A 15 -38.75 59.44 -6.99
CA ALA A 15 -37.85 59.28 -5.82
C ALA A 15 -38.08 58.03 -5.02
N GLY A 16 -38.99 57.13 -5.41
CA GLY A 16 -39.38 55.94 -4.69
C GLY A 16 -38.80 54.63 -5.22
N SER A 17 -38.01 54.60 -6.32
CA SER A 17 -37.55 53.38 -6.98
C SER A 17 -36.01 53.22 -7.02
N ALA A 18 -35.26 53.98 -6.22
CA ALA A 18 -33.80 53.87 -6.10
C ALA A 18 -33.44 53.15 -4.81
N GLY A 19 -33.72 51.84 -4.71
CA GLY A 19 -33.46 51.14 -3.46
C GLY A 19 -33.32 49.59 -3.51
N LEU A 20 -33.08 49.04 -4.69
CA LEU A 20 -32.69 47.61 -4.76
C LEU A 20 -31.56 47.48 -5.80
N ILE A 21 -30.40 48.06 -5.44
CA ILE A 21 -29.11 47.58 -6.03
C ILE A 21 -28.94 46.21 -5.43
N ALA A 22 -29.35 45.16 -6.15
CA ALA A 22 -29.00 43.79 -5.85
C ALA A 22 -27.46 43.74 -5.76
N ALA A 23 -26.92 43.64 -4.55
CA ALA A 23 -25.52 43.35 -4.38
C ALA A 23 -25.18 42.12 -5.25
N PRO A 24 -24.17 42.18 -6.13
CA PRO A 24 -23.80 41.01 -6.90
C PRO A 24 -23.52 39.93 -5.88
N SER A 25 -24.34 38.89 -5.87
CA SER A 25 -24.02 37.65 -5.17
C SER A 25 -22.72 37.19 -5.79
N ILE A 26 -21.61 37.34 -5.07
CA ILE A 26 -20.34 36.73 -5.41
C ILE A 26 -20.61 35.23 -5.31
N THR A 27 -21.12 34.63 -6.37
CA THR A 27 -21.07 33.19 -6.54
C THR A 27 -19.58 32.85 -6.52
N ARG A 28 -19.11 32.38 -5.35
CA ARG A 28 -17.79 31.79 -5.28
C ARG A 28 -17.72 30.75 -6.40
N ALA A 29 -16.97 31.05 -7.44
CA ALA A 29 -16.72 30.11 -8.51
C ALA A 29 -16.25 28.84 -7.82
N GLN A 30 -17.06 27.81 -7.85
CA GLN A 30 -16.71 26.52 -7.27
C GLN A 30 -15.48 26.06 -8.06
N ALA A 31 -14.34 25.96 -7.38
CA ALA A 31 -13.10 25.53 -8.03
C ALA A 31 -13.37 24.21 -8.76
N ALA A 32 -12.80 24.07 -9.97
CA ALA A 32 -12.99 22.86 -10.76
C ALA A 32 -12.64 21.62 -9.92
N PRO A 33 -13.41 20.54 -10.02
CA PRO A 33 -13.14 19.30 -9.27
C PRO A 33 -11.73 18.78 -9.55
N ILE A 34 -11.02 18.41 -8.51
CA ILE A 34 -9.72 17.77 -8.60
C ILE A 34 -9.95 16.26 -8.68
N ASN A 35 -9.66 15.66 -9.83
CA ASN A 35 -9.74 14.22 -10.01
C ASN A 35 -8.36 13.61 -9.88
N LEU A 36 -8.21 12.65 -8.96
CA LEU A 36 -6.98 11.91 -8.68
C LEU A 36 -7.22 10.44 -8.95
N VAL A 37 -6.20 9.73 -9.42
CA VAL A 37 -6.25 8.29 -9.68
C VAL A 37 -5.46 7.55 -8.60
N PHE A 38 -6.09 6.53 -8.02
CA PHE A 38 -5.47 5.59 -7.09
C PHE A 38 -5.43 4.18 -7.69
N SER A 39 -4.24 3.65 -7.95
CA SER A 39 -4.07 2.29 -8.48
C SER A 39 -3.60 1.31 -7.42
N HIS A 40 -4.05 0.07 -7.47
CA HIS A 40 -3.51 -1.00 -6.63
C HIS A 40 -3.72 -2.40 -7.22
N HIS A 41 -2.88 -3.34 -6.80
CA HIS A 41 -2.88 -4.73 -7.27
C HIS A 41 -3.75 -5.67 -6.42
N MET A 42 -4.31 -5.21 -5.31
CA MET A 42 -5.08 -6.04 -4.39
C MET A 42 -6.46 -6.39 -4.94
N PRO A 43 -6.98 -7.60 -4.66
CA PRO A 43 -8.39 -7.94 -4.95
C PRO A 43 -9.36 -6.97 -4.25
N THR A 44 -10.55 -6.78 -4.82
CA THR A 44 -11.56 -5.86 -4.25
C THR A 44 -12.14 -6.33 -2.91
N SER A 45 -12.03 -7.62 -2.59
CA SER A 45 -12.40 -8.18 -1.28
C SER A 45 -11.36 -7.94 -0.18
N HIS A 46 -10.11 -7.56 -0.55
CA HIS A 46 -8.99 -7.40 0.37
C HIS A 46 -9.12 -6.12 1.20
N ILE A 47 -8.63 -6.14 2.46
CA ILE A 47 -8.68 -4.99 3.37
C ILE A 47 -8.05 -3.72 2.78
N CYS A 48 -6.97 -3.83 2.01
CA CYS A 48 -6.35 -2.69 1.35
C CYS A 48 -7.31 -1.96 0.39
N HIS A 49 -8.18 -2.68 -0.34
CA HIS A 49 -9.19 -2.04 -1.20
C HIS A 49 -10.21 -1.27 -0.36
N LYS A 50 -10.79 -1.91 0.65
CA LYS A 50 -11.74 -1.28 1.58
C LYS A 50 -11.16 -0.03 2.24
N THR A 51 -9.87 -0.06 2.58
CA THR A 51 -9.14 1.09 3.14
C THR A 51 -9.05 2.25 2.14
N VAL A 52 -8.80 1.96 0.86
CA VAL A 52 -8.78 3.02 -0.19
C VAL A 52 -10.17 3.61 -0.41
N GLU A 53 -11.23 2.79 -0.38
CA GLU A 53 -12.61 3.29 -0.47
C GLU A 53 -12.95 4.22 0.71
N SER A 54 -12.59 3.82 1.94
CA SER A 54 -12.75 4.65 3.14
C SER A 54 -11.94 5.95 3.04
N PHE A 55 -10.68 5.87 2.62
CA PHE A 55 -9.83 7.02 2.38
C PHE A 55 -10.43 7.99 1.35
N ALA A 56 -10.86 7.48 0.19
CA ALA A 56 -11.45 8.29 -0.86
C ALA A 56 -12.72 9.00 -0.39
N SER A 57 -13.59 8.30 0.35
CA SER A 57 -14.80 8.87 0.94
C SER A 57 -14.48 9.97 1.95
N ARG A 58 -13.50 9.77 2.84
CA ARG A 58 -13.06 10.77 3.82
C ARG A 58 -12.48 12.02 3.15
N VAL A 59 -11.62 11.84 2.15
CA VAL A 59 -11.03 12.95 1.37
C VAL A 59 -12.13 13.75 0.67
N LYS A 60 -13.10 13.09 0.03
CA LYS A 60 -14.25 13.74 -0.61
C LYS A 60 -15.04 14.58 0.39
N THR A 61 -15.35 14.01 1.55
CA THR A 61 -16.09 14.71 2.63
C THR A 61 -15.30 15.90 3.17
N ALA A 62 -14.01 15.69 3.52
CA ALA A 62 -13.15 16.72 4.10
C ALA A 62 -12.85 17.88 3.12
N SER A 63 -12.88 17.61 1.81
CA SER A 63 -12.71 18.60 0.76
C SER A 63 -14.03 19.25 0.30
N ASN A 64 -15.16 18.99 0.97
CA ASN A 64 -16.49 19.42 0.54
C ASN A 64 -16.79 19.03 -0.92
N GLY A 65 -16.38 17.84 -1.34
CA GLY A 65 -16.58 17.33 -2.70
C GLY A 65 -15.63 17.89 -3.75
N GLN A 66 -14.66 18.73 -3.37
CA GLN A 66 -13.70 19.30 -4.31
C GLN A 66 -12.72 18.24 -4.87
N VAL A 67 -12.40 17.22 -4.08
CA VAL A 67 -11.50 16.13 -4.51
C VAL A 67 -12.29 14.84 -4.72
N ASN A 68 -12.10 14.23 -5.88
CA ASN A 68 -12.60 12.90 -6.21
C ASN A 68 -11.43 11.96 -6.51
N ILE A 69 -11.45 10.76 -5.93
CA ILE A 69 -10.42 9.74 -6.14
C ILE A 69 -11.03 8.59 -6.92
N ASP A 70 -10.52 8.35 -8.13
CA ASP A 70 -10.89 7.25 -9.01
C ASP A 70 -10.01 6.05 -8.70
N ILE A 71 -10.60 4.98 -8.15
CA ILE A 71 -9.89 3.78 -7.70
C ILE A 71 -9.80 2.77 -8.84
N LYS A 72 -8.57 2.32 -9.16
CA LYS A 72 -8.25 1.30 -10.17
C LYS A 72 -7.69 0.06 -9.47
N PRO A 73 -8.53 -0.90 -9.05
CA PRO A 73 -8.13 -2.07 -8.28
C PRO A 73 -7.55 -3.18 -9.17
N ALA A 74 -7.04 -4.25 -8.52
CA ALA A 74 -6.68 -5.53 -9.12
C ALA A 74 -5.75 -5.42 -10.35
N SER A 75 -4.80 -4.49 -10.31
CA SER A 75 -3.85 -4.23 -11.41
C SER A 75 -4.50 -3.83 -12.75
N GLN A 76 -5.67 -3.19 -12.73
CA GLN A 76 -6.38 -2.77 -13.96
C GLN A 76 -5.53 -1.88 -14.87
N ILE A 77 -4.67 -1.03 -14.30
CA ILE A 77 -3.83 -0.10 -15.06
C ILE A 77 -2.33 -0.29 -14.80
N PHE A 78 -1.96 -0.63 -13.56
CA PHE A 78 -0.56 -0.84 -13.15
C PHE A 78 -0.47 -2.01 -12.16
N ASN A 79 0.59 -2.81 -12.26
CA ASN A 79 0.97 -3.77 -11.25
C ASN A 79 1.79 -3.09 -10.13
N LEU A 80 2.28 -3.87 -9.15
CA LEU A 80 3.02 -3.37 -8.00
C LEU A 80 4.24 -2.52 -8.42
N ARG A 81 5.07 -3.01 -9.35
CA ARG A 81 6.28 -2.36 -9.83
C ARG A 81 5.98 -1.15 -10.71
N THR A 82 5.12 -1.33 -11.71
CA THR A 82 4.79 -0.25 -12.64
C THR A 82 4.01 0.88 -11.99
N SER A 83 3.30 0.63 -10.88
CA SER A 83 2.73 1.70 -10.03
C SER A 83 3.81 2.59 -9.43
N ALA A 84 4.89 2.00 -8.88
CA ALA A 84 6.00 2.77 -8.33
C ALA A 84 6.71 3.61 -9.40
N GLU A 85 6.92 3.05 -10.59
CA GLU A 85 7.48 3.77 -11.75
C GLU A 85 6.58 4.95 -12.17
N ALA A 86 5.27 4.73 -12.22
CA ALA A 86 4.30 5.76 -12.59
C ALA A 86 4.23 6.91 -11.57
N LEU A 87 4.41 6.63 -10.26
CA LEU A 87 4.54 7.68 -9.25
C LEU A 87 5.78 8.55 -9.46
N GLN A 88 6.94 7.94 -9.75
CA GLN A 88 8.19 8.66 -10.00
C GLN A 88 8.06 9.59 -11.22
N LEU A 89 7.45 9.10 -12.29
CA LEU A 89 7.21 9.86 -13.52
C LEU A 89 6.13 10.94 -13.35
N GLY A 90 5.26 10.82 -12.33
CA GLY A 90 4.11 11.69 -12.13
C GLY A 90 2.95 11.41 -13.10
N THR A 91 2.88 10.20 -13.66
CA THR A 91 1.79 9.74 -14.53
C THR A 91 0.66 9.05 -13.74
N LEU A 92 0.90 8.76 -12.46
CA LEU A 92 -0.06 8.28 -11.49
C LEU A 92 -0.05 9.20 -10.26
N ASP A 93 -1.21 9.45 -9.66
CA ASP A 93 -1.31 10.30 -8.47
C ASP A 93 -0.96 9.55 -7.20
N MET A 94 -1.59 8.39 -6.99
CA MET A 94 -1.45 7.58 -5.76
C MET A 94 -1.53 6.08 -6.05
N CYS A 95 -0.91 5.27 -5.18
CA CYS A 95 -1.06 3.81 -5.23
C CYS A 95 -0.83 3.14 -3.87
N TRP A 96 -1.18 1.84 -3.79
CA TRP A 96 -0.57 0.90 -2.88
C TRP A 96 0.68 0.31 -3.53
N THR A 97 1.82 0.45 -2.86
CA THR A 97 3.06 -0.28 -3.15
C THR A 97 3.80 -0.52 -1.84
N ASP A 98 5.01 -1.06 -1.87
CA ASP A 98 5.78 -1.36 -0.68
C ASP A 98 7.25 -0.88 -0.80
N LEU A 99 7.92 -0.76 0.33
CA LEU A 99 9.32 -0.34 0.40
C LEU A 99 10.25 -1.37 -0.29
N GLY A 100 9.88 -2.65 -0.26
CA GLY A 100 10.62 -3.71 -0.94
C GLY A 100 10.64 -3.49 -2.45
N THR A 101 9.53 -3.06 -3.04
CA THR A 101 9.45 -2.67 -4.46
C THR A 101 10.32 -1.45 -4.75
N LEU A 102 10.31 -0.44 -3.87
CA LEU A 102 11.18 0.74 -4.00
C LEU A 102 12.67 0.40 -3.93
N ALA A 103 13.03 -0.74 -3.34
CA ALA A 103 14.41 -1.22 -3.28
C ALA A 103 15.03 -1.53 -4.66
N ASN A 104 14.24 -1.65 -5.71
CA ASN A 104 14.73 -1.76 -7.08
C ASN A 104 15.53 -0.50 -7.51
N TRP A 105 15.22 0.66 -6.92
CA TRP A 105 15.90 1.94 -7.20
C TRP A 105 16.69 2.45 -5.99
N THR A 106 16.22 2.16 -4.78
CA THR A 106 16.88 2.56 -3.53
C THR A 106 17.09 1.33 -2.66
N PRO A 107 18.19 0.55 -2.88
CA PRO A 107 18.39 -0.77 -2.30
C PRO A 107 18.24 -0.86 -0.78
N ALA A 108 18.58 0.22 -0.04
CA ALA A 108 18.46 0.26 1.41
C ALA A 108 17.01 0.11 1.92
N LEU A 109 16.01 0.52 1.13
CA LEU A 109 14.58 0.36 1.48
C LEU A 109 14.14 -1.11 1.53
N GLY A 110 14.92 -2.00 0.91
CA GLY A 110 14.69 -3.45 0.95
C GLY A 110 14.88 -4.11 2.31
N PHE A 111 15.33 -3.39 3.34
CA PHE A 111 15.49 -3.96 4.69
C PHE A 111 14.20 -4.59 5.23
N VAL A 112 13.03 -4.01 4.93
CA VAL A 112 11.71 -4.53 5.34
C VAL A 112 11.42 -5.94 4.81
N SER A 113 12.08 -6.30 3.71
CA SER A 113 11.91 -7.59 3.03
C SER A 113 12.92 -8.65 3.51
N LEU A 114 13.77 -8.35 4.50
CA LEU A 114 14.70 -9.31 5.05
C LEU A 114 13.96 -10.41 5.83
N PRO A 115 14.24 -11.67 5.53
CA PRO A 115 13.58 -12.78 6.22
C PRO A 115 13.83 -12.77 7.72
N PHE A 116 12.78 -13.01 8.51
CA PHE A 116 12.80 -13.09 9.96
C PHE A 116 13.36 -11.86 10.70
N LEU A 117 13.34 -10.69 10.05
CA LEU A 117 13.79 -9.45 10.66
C LEU A 117 12.79 -8.94 11.71
N PHE A 118 11.51 -9.11 11.45
CA PHE A 118 10.43 -8.72 12.37
C PHE A 118 9.89 -9.93 13.13
N SER A 119 9.56 -9.74 14.41
CA SER A 119 9.02 -10.80 15.28
C SER A 119 7.48 -10.85 15.28
N ASP A 120 6.85 -9.69 15.33
CA ASP A 120 5.41 -9.52 15.52
C ASP A 120 4.94 -8.14 15.06
N PHE A 121 3.63 -7.88 15.11
CA PHE A 121 3.03 -6.61 14.69
C PHE A 121 3.47 -5.43 15.57
N ASP A 122 3.67 -5.64 16.87
CA ASP A 122 4.11 -4.57 17.79
C ASP A 122 5.53 -4.13 17.46
N HIS A 123 6.42 -5.09 17.18
CA HIS A 123 7.77 -4.80 16.70
C HIS A 123 7.72 -3.99 15.39
N VAL A 124 6.93 -4.42 14.42
CA VAL A 124 6.75 -3.68 13.15
C VAL A 124 6.25 -2.26 13.41
N SER A 125 5.26 -2.10 14.29
CA SER A 125 4.68 -0.79 14.63
C SER A 125 5.73 0.15 15.22
N ARG A 126 6.54 -0.34 16.16
CA ARG A 126 7.65 0.45 16.74
C ARG A 126 8.65 0.92 15.70
N VAL A 127 8.95 0.09 14.71
CA VAL A 127 9.88 0.44 13.63
C VAL A 127 9.26 1.42 12.64
N LEU A 128 8.09 1.09 12.09
CA LEU A 128 7.48 1.87 11.00
C LEU A 128 6.96 3.23 11.46
N TYR A 129 6.45 3.34 12.69
CA TYR A 129 5.97 4.62 13.24
C TYR A 129 7.00 5.32 14.15
N GLY A 130 8.18 4.73 14.31
CA GLY A 130 9.33 5.27 15.04
C GLY A 130 10.27 6.12 14.18
N PRO A 131 11.47 6.41 14.71
CA PRO A 131 12.50 7.16 13.97
C PRO A 131 12.92 6.54 12.67
N THR A 132 13.02 5.21 12.60
CA THR A 132 13.38 4.46 11.39
C THR A 132 12.35 4.68 10.27
N GLY A 133 11.06 4.63 10.58
CA GLY A 133 10.01 4.89 9.59
C GLY A 133 10.07 6.33 9.04
N ARG A 134 10.34 7.33 9.87
CA ARG A 134 10.54 8.72 9.41
C ARG A 134 11.71 8.82 8.43
N GLN A 135 12.87 8.24 8.77
CA GLN A 135 14.03 8.20 7.88
C GLN A 135 13.73 7.55 6.53
N VAL A 136 12.91 6.50 6.54
CA VAL A 136 12.49 5.78 5.32
C VAL A 136 11.60 6.65 4.45
N VAL A 137 10.62 7.35 5.04
CA VAL A 137 9.73 8.30 4.35
C VAL A 137 10.53 9.39 3.65
N ASP A 138 11.48 10.01 4.36
CA ASP A 138 12.35 11.05 3.80
C ASP A 138 13.22 10.50 2.67
N THR A 139 13.82 9.31 2.86
CA THR A 139 14.64 8.65 1.84
C THR A 139 13.86 8.37 0.54
N ALA A 140 12.62 7.88 0.63
CA ALA A 140 11.80 7.62 -0.54
C ALA A 140 11.48 8.91 -1.31
N LYS A 141 11.15 9.98 -0.60
CA LYS A 141 10.85 11.29 -1.19
C LYS A 141 12.07 11.90 -1.89
N GLU A 142 13.23 11.93 -1.21
CA GLU A 142 14.45 12.53 -1.73
C GLU A 142 15.04 11.75 -2.92
N ALA A 143 15.09 10.42 -2.81
CA ALA A 143 15.74 9.58 -3.81
C ALA A 143 14.86 9.30 -5.04
N MET A 144 13.54 9.31 -4.88
CA MET A 144 12.63 8.80 -5.91
C MET A 144 11.49 9.75 -6.28
N GLY A 145 11.31 10.86 -5.56
CA GLY A 145 10.15 11.72 -5.76
C GLY A 145 8.82 11.03 -5.40
N VAL A 146 8.86 10.01 -4.54
CA VAL A 146 7.69 9.30 -4.03
C VAL A 146 7.43 9.73 -2.60
N GLU A 147 6.23 10.26 -2.35
CA GLU A 147 5.78 10.64 -1.02
C GLU A 147 5.01 9.48 -0.38
N ILE A 148 5.51 8.95 0.72
CA ILE A 148 4.79 7.97 1.52
C ILE A 148 3.78 8.72 2.39
N LEU A 149 2.49 8.57 2.09
CA LEU A 149 1.40 9.21 2.82
C LEU A 149 1.14 8.52 4.16
N SER A 150 1.26 7.19 4.17
CA SER A 150 1.22 6.39 5.39
C SER A 150 1.85 5.02 5.15
N LEU A 151 2.67 4.58 6.09
CA LEU A 151 3.15 3.21 6.18
C LEU A 151 2.03 2.32 6.73
N GLY A 152 1.92 1.09 6.24
CA GLY A 152 0.89 0.15 6.65
C GLY A 152 1.38 -1.30 6.66
N ALA A 153 0.46 -2.22 6.87
CA ALA A 153 0.74 -3.64 6.96
C ALA A 153 -0.21 -4.45 6.08
N SER A 154 0.30 -5.47 5.42
CA SER A 154 -0.49 -6.56 4.87
C SER A 154 -0.41 -7.79 5.79
N GLY A 155 0.75 -8.14 6.32
CA GLY A 155 0.89 -9.20 7.31
C GLY A 155 2.10 -10.09 7.11
N PHE A 156 2.22 -11.10 7.98
CA PHE A 156 3.27 -12.11 7.86
C PHE A 156 2.96 -13.12 6.77
N ARG A 157 3.97 -13.45 5.98
CA ARG A 157 3.84 -14.33 4.81
C ARG A 157 3.88 -15.80 5.22
N VAL A 158 3.10 -16.59 4.51
CA VAL A 158 3.02 -18.04 4.62
C VAL A 158 3.24 -18.65 3.24
N PHE A 159 3.67 -19.92 3.17
CA PHE A 159 3.66 -20.63 1.90
C PHE A 159 2.28 -21.19 1.58
N LEU A 160 1.92 -21.15 0.31
CA LEU A 160 0.87 -21.98 -0.27
C LEU A 160 1.44 -22.74 -1.46
N SER A 161 1.26 -24.06 -1.51
CA SER A 161 1.99 -24.92 -2.45
C SER A 161 1.16 -26.12 -2.92
N ARG A 162 1.59 -26.70 -4.04
CA ARG A 162 1.03 -27.95 -4.60
C ARG A 162 1.56 -29.19 -3.88
N LYS A 163 2.64 -29.07 -3.12
CA LYS A 163 3.25 -30.13 -2.31
C LYS A 163 3.43 -29.65 -0.88
N GLN A 164 3.46 -30.58 0.06
CA GLN A 164 3.66 -30.24 1.47
C GLN A 164 5.06 -29.64 1.69
N ILE A 165 5.11 -28.56 2.48
CA ILE A 165 6.32 -27.88 2.93
C ILE A 165 6.26 -27.82 4.45
N ASP A 166 7.21 -28.45 5.14
CA ASP A 166 7.30 -28.49 6.59
C ASP A 166 8.65 -27.91 7.09
N LYS A 167 9.68 -27.93 6.26
CA LYS A 167 11.03 -27.43 6.53
C LYS A 167 11.68 -26.84 5.27
N ALA A 168 12.78 -26.12 5.44
CA ALA A 168 13.45 -25.43 4.33
C ALA A 168 13.89 -26.35 3.19
N ASP A 169 14.31 -27.58 3.48
CA ASP A 169 14.75 -28.50 2.44
C ASP A 169 13.61 -28.97 1.50
N ASP A 170 12.35 -28.89 1.96
CA ASP A 170 11.19 -29.22 1.12
C ASP A 170 10.93 -28.18 0.02
N VAL A 171 11.56 -26.99 0.15
CA VAL A 171 11.48 -25.92 -0.86
C VAL A 171 12.51 -26.10 -1.98
N ARG A 172 13.49 -27.02 -1.81
CA ARG A 172 14.54 -27.26 -2.80
C ARG A 172 13.97 -27.69 -4.15
N GLY A 173 14.38 -26.98 -5.21
CA GLY A 173 13.96 -27.27 -6.59
C GLY A 173 12.51 -26.85 -6.93
N ILE A 174 11.71 -26.36 -5.97
CA ILE A 174 10.38 -25.84 -6.20
C ILE A 174 10.46 -24.55 -7.04
N ARG A 175 9.61 -24.43 -8.05
CA ARG A 175 9.40 -23.18 -8.76
C ARG A 175 8.56 -22.28 -7.87
N LEU A 176 9.25 -21.43 -7.09
CA LEU A 176 8.63 -20.55 -6.12
C LEU A 176 8.36 -19.20 -6.75
N ARG A 177 7.10 -18.81 -6.84
CA ARG A 177 6.76 -17.43 -7.21
C ARG A 177 7.26 -16.49 -6.12
N VAL A 178 7.95 -15.45 -6.54
CA VAL A 178 8.28 -14.29 -5.73
C VAL A 178 7.85 -13.01 -6.45
N PRO A 179 7.61 -11.89 -5.75
CA PRO A 179 7.48 -10.61 -6.43
C PRO A 179 8.81 -10.18 -7.06
N GLU A 180 8.78 -9.18 -7.94
CA GLU A 180 9.95 -8.63 -8.62
C GLU A 180 10.81 -7.76 -7.66
N ILE A 181 11.20 -8.36 -6.53
CA ILE A 181 11.95 -7.73 -5.44
C ILE A 181 13.24 -8.53 -5.21
N PRO A 182 14.43 -7.90 -5.32
CA PRO A 182 15.71 -8.60 -5.27
C PRO A 182 15.91 -9.45 -4.02
N THR A 183 15.57 -8.93 -2.84
CA THR A 183 15.74 -9.65 -1.55
C THR A 183 14.93 -10.95 -1.51
N TRP A 184 13.73 -10.98 -2.12
CA TRP A 184 12.91 -12.20 -2.16
C TRP A 184 13.44 -13.22 -3.15
N VAL A 185 14.01 -12.78 -4.27
CA VAL A 185 14.72 -13.67 -5.19
C VAL A 185 15.92 -14.31 -4.50
N GLU A 186 16.68 -13.54 -3.73
CA GLU A 186 17.82 -14.04 -2.95
C GLU A 186 17.37 -15.02 -1.85
N MET A 187 16.29 -14.73 -1.14
CA MET A 187 15.69 -15.62 -0.14
C MET A 187 15.31 -16.98 -0.75
N ALA A 188 14.59 -16.98 -1.87
CA ALA A 188 14.18 -18.21 -2.53
C ALA A 188 15.40 -19.05 -2.96
N LYS A 189 16.43 -18.42 -3.53
CA LYS A 189 17.70 -19.09 -3.87
C LYS A 189 18.40 -19.65 -2.65
N ALA A 190 18.42 -18.93 -1.53
CA ALA A 190 19.05 -19.39 -0.29
C ALA A 190 18.38 -20.66 0.27
N MET A 191 17.08 -20.84 0.04
CA MET A 191 16.35 -22.07 0.36
C MET A 191 16.56 -23.18 -0.69
N GLY A 192 17.24 -22.89 -1.82
CA GLY A 192 17.42 -23.84 -2.91
C GLY A 192 16.22 -23.94 -3.86
N ALA A 193 15.27 -23.03 -3.77
CA ALA A 193 14.17 -22.91 -4.73
C ALA A 193 14.61 -22.31 -6.06
N ASN A 194 13.76 -22.46 -7.09
CA ASN A 194 13.87 -21.79 -8.36
C ASN A 194 12.91 -20.57 -8.36
N PRO A 195 13.41 -19.36 -8.06
CA PRO A 195 12.54 -18.19 -8.01
C PRO A 195 11.98 -17.84 -9.38
N THR A 196 10.68 -17.58 -9.44
CA THR A 196 9.96 -17.14 -10.64
C THR A 196 9.29 -15.80 -10.33
N PRO A 197 9.96 -14.67 -10.64
CA PRO A 197 9.39 -13.34 -10.42
C PRO A 197 8.23 -13.09 -11.40
N ILE A 198 7.01 -13.01 -10.88
CA ILE A 198 5.80 -12.67 -11.66
C ILE A 198 4.86 -11.77 -10.83
N PRO A 199 4.07 -10.91 -11.51
CA PRO A 199 3.09 -10.06 -10.87
C PRO A 199 2.07 -10.83 -10.02
N ALA A 200 1.50 -10.17 -9.00
CA ALA A 200 0.56 -10.80 -8.08
C ALA A 200 -0.73 -11.29 -8.79
N GLY A 201 -1.23 -10.56 -9.77
CA GLY A 201 -2.43 -10.94 -10.52
C GLY A 201 -2.31 -12.22 -11.34
N GLU A 202 -1.08 -12.69 -11.58
CA GLU A 202 -0.81 -13.90 -12.39
C GLU A 202 -0.66 -15.18 -11.54
N MET A 203 -0.58 -15.07 -10.22
CA MET A 203 -0.29 -16.19 -9.31
C MET A 203 -1.30 -17.34 -9.43
N TYR A 204 -2.60 -17.05 -9.50
CA TYR A 204 -3.65 -18.06 -9.64
C TYR A 204 -3.44 -18.90 -10.89
N THR A 205 -3.34 -18.25 -12.05
CA THR A 205 -3.16 -18.94 -13.35
C THR A 205 -1.82 -19.67 -13.41
N ALA A 206 -0.74 -19.10 -12.88
CA ALA A 206 0.56 -19.74 -12.89
C ALA A 206 0.62 -21.02 -12.02
N LEU A 207 -0.06 -21.03 -10.85
CA LEU A 207 -0.25 -22.24 -10.05
C LEU A 207 -1.17 -23.25 -10.77
N GLN A 208 -2.29 -22.79 -11.32
CA GLN A 208 -3.26 -23.65 -12.00
C GLN A 208 -2.63 -24.38 -13.19
N THR A 209 -1.86 -23.68 -14.01
CA THR A 209 -1.21 -24.23 -15.20
C THR A 209 0.11 -24.95 -14.88
N GLY A 210 0.58 -24.89 -13.65
CA GLY A 210 1.82 -25.52 -13.22
C GLY A 210 3.09 -24.80 -13.70
N VAL A 211 3.02 -23.53 -14.06
CA VAL A 211 4.20 -22.68 -14.31
C VAL A 211 5.02 -22.51 -13.03
N ILE A 212 4.35 -22.40 -11.89
CA ILE A 212 4.93 -22.39 -10.55
C ILE A 212 4.33 -23.51 -9.69
N ASP A 213 5.06 -23.90 -8.64
CA ASP A 213 4.66 -24.96 -7.70
C ASP A 213 4.18 -24.40 -6.36
N ALA A 214 4.64 -23.20 -6.01
CA ALA A 214 4.32 -22.53 -4.75
C ALA A 214 4.36 -21.02 -4.89
N ILE A 215 3.65 -20.39 -3.96
CA ILE A 215 3.73 -18.95 -3.68
C ILE A 215 4.02 -18.74 -2.20
N GLU A 216 4.44 -17.54 -1.86
CA GLU A 216 4.55 -17.07 -0.48
C GLU A 216 3.95 -15.66 -0.41
N VAL A 217 2.87 -15.52 0.35
CA VAL A 217 2.08 -14.28 0.54
C VAL A 217 1.36 -14.34 1.89
N PRO A 218 0.83 -13.24 2.43
CA PRO A 218 -0.03 -13.28 3.60
C PRO A 218 -1.31 -14.08 3.35
N ALA A 219 -1.85 -14.69 4.41
CA ALA A 219 -3.01 -15.58 4.32
C ALA A 219 -4.29 -14.87 3.84
N ASP A 220 -4.48 -13.61 4.21
CA ASP A 220 -5.60 -12.78 3.77
C ASP A 220 -5.62 -12.58 2.25
N TYR A 221 -4.44 -12.40 1.64
CA TYR A 221 -4.34 -12.34 0.18
C TYR A 221 -4.72 -13.66 -0.48
N ILE A 222 -4.28 -14.81 0.08
CA ILE A 222 -4.63 -16.14 -0.43
C ILE A 222 -6.14 -16.34 -0.42
N VAL A 223 -6.80 -15.95 0.68
CA VAL A 223 -8.25 -16.07 0.84
C VAL A 223 -8.99 -15.11 -0.09
N ALA A 224 -8.57 -13.84 -0.13
CA ALA A 224 -9.22 -12.81 -0.95
C ALA A 224 -9.13 -13.10 -2.46
N ALA A 225 -7.99 -13.62 -2.92
CA ALA A 225 -7.76 -14.02 -4.31
C ALA A 225 -8.16 -15.47 -4.63
N LYS A 226 -8.68 -16.23 -3.64
CA LYS A 226 -9.10 -17.63 -3.75
C LYS A 226 -8.01 -18.58 -4.28
N ILE A 227 -6.73 -18.29 -4.03
CA ILE A 227 -5.61 -19.07 -4.58
C ILE A 227 -5.57 -20.49 -3.99
N TYR A 228 -6.19 -20.71 -2.83
CA TYR A 228 -6.36 -22.04 -2.22
C TYR A 228 -7.08 -23.05 -3.13
N GLU A 229 -7.81 -22.62 -4.16
CA GLU A 229 -8.50 -23.50 -5.11
C GLU A 229 -7.53 -24.27 -6.02
N VAL A 230 -6.29 -23.77 -6.18
CA VAL A 230 -5.29 -24.32 -7.12
C VAL A 230 -4.03 -24.85 -6.44
N ALA A 231 -3.99 -24.84 -5.09
CA ALA A 231 -2.89 -25.40 -4.29
C ALA A 231 -3.43 -25.91 -2.95
N GLY A 232 -3.01 -27.11 -2.54
CA GLY A 232 -3.64 -27.86 -1.45
C GLY A 232 -2.90 -27.84 -0.11
N PHE A 233 -1.75 -27.14 0.01
CA PHE A 233 -0.92 -27.18 1.21
C PHE A 233 -0.53 -25.77 1.64
N ALA A 234 -0.70 -25.44 2.91
CA ALA A 234 -0.25 -24.17 3.48
C ALA A 234 0.74 -24.41 4.63
N CYS A 235 1.74 -23.53 4.76
CA CYS A 235 2.78 -23.63 5.80
C CYS A 235 2.99 -22.27 6.47
N LYS A 236 2.75 -22.17 7.77
CA LYS A 236 2.78 -20.95 8.58
C LYS A 236 4.19 -20.59 9.01
N THR A 237 5.01 -20.16 8.09
CA THR A 237 6.42 -19.84 8.36
C THR A 237 6.64 -18.46 8.95
N HIS A 238 5.78 -17.48 8.66
CA HIS A 238 5.93 -16.08 9.08
C HIS A 238 7.33 -15.51 8.80
N HIS A 239 7.90 -15.90 7.68
CA HIS A 239 9.30 -15.67 7.33
C HIS A 239 9.60 -14.24 6.87
N ILE A 240 8.63 -13.50 6.33
CA ILE A 240 8.73 -12.10 5.98
C ILE A 240 7.46 -11.38 6.44
N PHE A 241 7.60 -10.15 6.93
CA PHE A 241 6.50 -9.23 7.09
C PHE A 241 6.30 -8.44 5.80
N THR A 242 5.08 -8.39 5.29
CA THR A 242 4.72 -7.55 4.15
C THR A 242 4.25 -6.19 4.65
N GLU A 243 5.12 -5.21 4.53
CA GLU A 243 4.74 -3.81 4.63
C GLU A 243 4.01 -3.44 3.34
N VAL A 244 2.98 -2.62 3.44
CA VAL A 244 2.26 -2.04 2.31
C VAL A 244 1.91 -0.60 2.65
N SER A 245 2.27 0.32 1.77
CA SER A 245 2.14 1.74 2.04
C SER A 245 1.27 2.45 1.02
N MET A 246 0.49 3.40 1.52
CA MET A 246 -0.18 4.38 0.66
C MET A 246 0.83 5.43 0.23
N MET A 247 1.09 5.50 -1.07
CA MET A 247 2.10 6.40 -1.63
C MET A 247 1.50 7.30 -2.70
N ALA A 248 2.12 8.46 -2.90
CA ALA A 248 1.76 9.44 -3.91
C ALA A 248 2.98 9.92 -4.69
N SER A 249 2.76 10.43 -5.90
CA SER A 249 3.78 11.19 -6.61
C SER A 249 4.02 12.53 -5.92
N ALA A 250 5.25 12.79 -5.47
CA ALA A 250 5.59 14.05 -4.83
C ALA A 250 5.35 15.25 -5.77
N LYS A 251 5.58 15.05 -7.09
CA LYS A 251 5.30 16.06 -8.13
C LYS A 251 3.80 16.37 -8.22
N ARG A 252 2.95 15.35 -8.21
CA ARG A 252 1.49 15.52 -8.29
C ARG A 252 0.94 16.15 -7.01
N MET A 253 1.44 15.70 -5.85
CA MET A 253 1.07 16.28 -4.56
C MET A 253 1.46 17.76 -4.47
N ALA A 254 2.66 18.14 -4.89
CA ALA A 254 3.13 19.53 -4.86
C ALA A 254 2.30 20.48 -5.75
N ALA A 255 1.65 19.96 -6.79
CA ALA A 255 0.77 20.73 -7.68
C ALA A 255 -0.61 21.01 -7.08
N LEU A 256 -0.99 20.34 -5.98
CA LEU A 256 -2.28 20.55 -5.32
C LEU A 256 -2.24 21.77 -4.38
N PRO A 257 -3.39 22.44 -4.13
CA PRO A 257 -3.47 23.46 -3.10
C PRO A 257 -3.03 22.94 -1.73
N PRO A 258 -2.35 23.75 -0.88
CA PRO A 258 -1.82 23.30 0.40
C PRO A 258 -2.86 22.70 1.36
N ASN A 259 -4.10 23.22 1.38
CA ASN A 259 -5.19 22.67 2.16
C ASN A 259 -5.61 21.27 1.67
N ILE A 260 -5.59 21.02 0.36
CA ILE A 260 -5.88 19.71 -0.23
C ILE A 260 -4.79 18.71 0.08
N GLN A 261 -3.51 19.13 -0.03
CA GLN A 261 -2.38 18.28 0.39
C GLN A 261 -2.52 17.82 1.84
N LYS A 262 -2.89 18.75 2.74
CA LYS A 262 -3.11 18.43 4.17
C LYS A 262 -4.27 17.45 4.35
N ILE A 263 -5.40 17.66 3.67
CA ILE A 263 -6.57 16.76 3.71
C ILE A 263 -6.16 15.34 3.30
N ILE A 264 -5.41 15.20 2.20
CA ILE A 264 -4.95 13.89 1.71
C ILE A 264 -4.05 13.20 2.74
N ARG A 265 -3.02 13.90 3.27
CA ARG A 265 -2.08 13.33 4.26
C ARG A 265 -2.78 12.91 5.55
N ASP A 266 -3.63 13.77 6.11
CA ASP A 266 -4.32 13.50 7.37
C ASP A 266 -5.26 12.29 7.23
N ASN A 267 -6.01 12.19 6.13
CA ASN A 267 -6.92 11.09 5.89
C ASN A 267 -6.21 9.79 5.52
N ALA A 268 -5.06 9.83 4.84
CA ALA A 268 -4.22 8.66 4.61
C ALA A 268 -3.68 8.09 5.93
N MET A 269 -3.14 8.95 6.79
CA MET A 269 -2.65 8.56 8.12
C MET A 269 -3.78 7.94 8.97
N GLN A 270 -4.98 8.52 8.96
CA GLN A 270 -6.11 7.98 9.71
C GLN A 270 -6.54 6.61 9.16
N ALA A 271 -6.72 6.50 7.84
CA ALA A 271 -7.22 5.28 7.21
C ALA A 271 -6.22 4.11 7.33
N VAL A 272 -4.92 4.37 7.21
CA VAL A 272 -3.90 3.32 7.16
C VAL A 272 -3.31 3.03 8.55
N ALA A 273 -2.72 4.05 9.19
CA ALA A 273 -1.96 3.84 10.42
C ALA A 273 -2.85 3.56 11.65
N LYS A 274 -4.12 3.94 11.59
CA LYS A 274 -5.06 3.71 12.71
C LYS A 274 -6.11 2.65 12.35
N ASP A 275 -6.96 2.93 11.36
CA ASP A 275 -8.13 2.08 11.09
C ASP A 275 -7.71 0.72 10.50
N MET A 276 -6.92 0.73 9.43
CA MET A 276 -6.45 -0.51 8.77
C MET A 276 -5.54 -1.33 9.67
N TRP A 277 -4.63 -0.68 10.44
CA TRP A 277 -3.68 -1.39 11.29
C TRP A 277 -4.40 -2.26 12.33
N ALA A 278 -5.37 -1.68 13.04
CA ALA A 278 -6.12 -2.39 14.07
C ALA A 278 -6.96 -3.54 13.50
N GLU A 279 -7.54 -3.35 12.32
CA GLU A 279 -8.34 -4.37 11.65
C GLU A 279 -7.49 -5.48 11.05
N ASN A 280 -6.32 -5.16 10.49
CA ASN A 280 -5.43 -6.11 9.83
C ASN A 280 -4.97 -7.22 10.79
N ILE A 281 -4.62 -6.88 12.03
CA ILE A 281 -4.19 -7.89 13.02
C ILE A 281 -5.27 -8.97 13.22
N LYS A 282 -6.53 -8.57 13.30
CA LYS A 282 -7.67 -9.51 13.42
C LYS A 282 -7.88 -10.29 12.13
N GLU A 283 -7.80 -9.62 10.98
CA GLU A 283 -7.99 -10.22 9.66
C GLU A 283 -6.94 -11.30 9.37
N GLN A 284 -5.67 -11.09 9.74
CA GLN A 284 -4.61 -12.10 9.55
C GLN A 284 -4.91 -13.41 10.28
N GLN A 285 -5.38 -13.33 11.53
CA GLN A 285 -5.74 -14.55 12.30
C GLN A 285 -6.97 -15.23 11.71
N ALA A 286 -7.99 -14.46 11.34
CA ALA A 286 -9.22 -14.99 10.73
C ALA A 286 -8.92 -15.64 9.36
N ALA A 287 -8.08 -15.00 8.54
CA ALA A 287 -7.69 -15.50 7.23
C ALA A 287 -6.91 -16.80 7.31
N TRP A 288 -5.97 -16.93 8.27
CA TRP A 288 -5.28 -18.22 8.48
C TRP A 288 -6.26 -19.32 8.90
N THR A 289 -7.15 -19.02 9.82
CA THR A 289 -8.18 -19.97 10.27
C THR A 289 -9.08 -20.42 9.12
N GLU A 290 -9.46 -19.50 8.24
CA GLU A 290 -10.27 -19.82 7.05
C GLU A 290 -9.46 -20.63 6.02
N LEU A 291 -8.21 -20.27 5.78
CA LEU A 291 -7.32 -21.00 4.88
C LEU A 291 -7.11 -22.44 5.34
N ALA A 292 -6.91 -22.67 6.65
CA ALA A 292 -6.71 -23.98 7.24
C ALA A 292 -7.93 -24.92 7.10
N LYS A 293 -9.13 -24.38 6.86
CA LYS A 293 -10.32 -25.19 6.53
C LYS A 293 -10.35 -25.62 5.05
N ARG A 294 -9.59 -24.96 4.19
CA ARG A 294 -9.63 -25.15 2.73
C ARG A 294 -8.49 -26.02 2.21
N VAL A 295 -7.37 -26.06 2.94
CA VAL A 295 -6.15 -26.77 2.53
C VAL A 295 -5.55 -27.53 3.72
N LYS A 296 -4.61 -28.43 3.44
CA LYS A 296 -3.81 -29.06 4.50
C LYS A 296 -2.81 -28.05 5.05
N ALA A 297 -3.10 -27.50 6.22
CA ALA A 297 -2.28 -26.47 6.85
C ALA A 297 -1.32 -27.03 7.86
N ASN A 298 -0.06 -26.54 7.86
CA ASN A 298 0.93 -26.78 8.89
C ASN A 298 1.13 -25.51 9.72
N ASP A 299 0.69 -25.56 10.98
CA ASP A 299 0.79 -24.45 11.95
C ASP A 299 2.16 -24.39 12.67
N ALA A 300 2.93 -25.47 12.65
CA ALA A 300 4.15 -25.63 13.41
C ALA A 300 5.30 -26.23 12.55
N PRO A 301 5.70 -25.53 11.46
CA PRO A 301 6.81 -25.96 10.64
C PRO A 301 8.15 -25.83 11.39
N ASP A 302 9.19 -26.49 10.89
CA ASP A 302 10.56 -26.33 11.39
C ASP A 302 11.14 -24.95 10.99
N ILE A 303 10.75 -23.92 11.76
CA ILE A 303 11.20 -22.53 11.55
C ILE A 303 12.74 -22.41 11.65
N ALA A 304 13.38 -23.23 12.49
CA ALA A 304 14.84 -23.18 12.65
C ALA A 304 15.55 -23.55 11.34
N SER A 305 15.02 -24.53 10.60
CA SER A 305 15.56 -24.91 9.30
C SER A 305 15.50 -23.75 8.29
N PHE A 306 14.40 -23.00 8.25
CA PHE A 306 14.27 -21.83 7.37
C PHE A 306 15.23 -20.71 7.79
N ARG A 307 15.30 -20.37 9.09
CA ARG A 307 16.21 -19.34 9.60
C ARG A 307 17.67 -19.64 9.29
N SER A 308 18.08 -20.91 9.39
CA SER A 308 19.47 -21.34 9.15
C SER A 308 19.96 -21.03 7.71
N LYS A 309 19.05 -20.90 6.75
CA LYS A 309 19.37 -20.58 5.35
C LYS A 309 19.51 -19.08 5.09
N MET A 310 19.10 -18.19 5.99
CA MET A 310 18.95 -16.76 5.70
C MET A 310 20.20 -15.91 5.93
N GLY A 311 21.25 -16.44 6.55
CA GLY A 311 22.52 -15.73 6.77
C GLY A 311 23.07 -15.05 5.50
N PRO A 312 23.18 -15.76 4.37
CA PRO A 312 23.67 -15.17 3.12
C PRO A 312 22.80 -13.99 2.62
N VAL A 313 21.47 -14.03 2.80
CA VAL A 313 20.55 -12.95 2.37
C VAL A 313 20.87 -11.67 3.13
N LEU A 314 21.03 -11.76 4.45
CA LEU A 314 21.39 -10.61 5.29
C LEU A 314 22.78 -10.07 4.92
N THR A 315 23.76 -10.96 4.75
CA THR A 315 25.12 -10.57 4.37
C THR A 315 25.15 -9.84 3.02
N ASN A 316 24.47 -10.39 2.01
CA ASN A 316 24.37 -9.79 0.69
C ASN A 316 23.69 -8.41 0.74
N PHE A 317 22.61 -8.29 1.51
CA PHE A 317 21.93 -7.01 1.71
C PHE A 317 22.88 -5.95 2.30
N ILE A 318 23.56 -6.27 3.38
CA ILE A 318 24.51 -5.36 4.04
C ILE A 318 25.67 -5.01 3.09
N THR A 319 26.22 -5.99 2.36
CA THR A 319 27.30 -5.76 1.39
C THR A 319 26.85 -4.79 0.30
N LYS A 320 25.63 -4.96 -0.24
CA LYS A 320 25.07 -4.15 -1.32
C LYS A 320 24.71 -2.74 -0.87
N THR A 321 24.23 -2.57 0.36
CA THR A 321 23.70 -1.30 0.87
C THR A 321 24.68 -0.52 1.75
N GLY A 322 25.79 -1.16 2.16
CA GLY A 322 26.85 -0.57 2.98
C GLY A 322 26.36 -0.12 4.36
N PRO A 323 26.98 0.95 4.91
CA PRO A 323 26.66 1.44 6.26
C PRO A 323 25.20 1.81 6.46
N LYS A 324 24.53 2.34 5.41
CA LYS A 324 23.12 2.76 5.48
C LYS A 324 22.19 1.57 5.72
N GLY A 325 22.36 0.49 4.97
CA GLY A 325 21.54 -0.71 5.15
C GLY A 325 21.84 -1.41 6.47
N ARG A 326 23.11 -1.46 6.89
CA ARG A 326 23.50 -1.99 8.20
C ARG A 326 22.80 -1.25 9.34
N ALA A 327 22.84 0.09 9.33
CA ALA A 327 22.20 0.92 10.35
C ALA A 327 20.68 0.69 10.44
N LEU A 328 20.00 0.50 9.29
CA LEU A 328 18.57 0.17 9.27
C LEU A 328 18.30 -1.20 9.91
N VAL A 329 19.09 -2.22 9.61
CA VAL A 329 18.96 -3.56 10.22
C VAL A 329 19.17 -3.50 11.73
N GLU A 330 20.23 -2.82 12.18
CA GLU A 330 20.55 -2.65 13.60
C GLU A 330 19.44 -1.89 14.34
N ALA A 331 18.87 -0.83 13.73
CA ALA A 331 17.75 -0.10 14.30
C ALA A 331 16.50 -0.98 14.48
N VAL A 332 16.20 -1.83 13.48
CA VAL A 332 15.09 -2.78 13.60
C VAL A 332 15.35 -3.80 14.71
N GLN A 333 16.54 -4.39 14.77
CA GLN A 333 16.91 -5.35 15.81
C GLN A 333 16.89 -4.74 17.21
N ALA A 334 17.28 -3.49 17.35
CA ALA A 334 17.18 -2.76 18.63
C ALA A 334 15.73 -2.55 19.08
N ALA A 335 14.82 -2.24 18.13
CA ALA A 335 13.39 -2.05 18.40
C ALA A 335 12.67 -3.35 18.83
N ALA A 336 13.24 -4.53 18.56
CA ALA A 336 12.69 -5.80 19.01
C ALA A 336 12.79 -5.98 20.55
N LYS A 337 13.72 -5.26 21.20
CA LYS A 337 14.01 -5.37 22.64
C LYS A 337 13.30 -4.30 23.47
N ALA A 338 12.69 -3.32 22.84
CA ALA A 338 11.95 -2.23 23.48
C ALA A 338 10.46 -2.59 23.64
#